data_3e17b6ee2fd14666d46f285946644cf5
#
_entry.id   3e17b6ee2fd14666d46f285946644cf5
#
_cell.length_a   1.000
_cell.length_b   1.000
_cell.length_c   1.000
_cell.angle_alpha   90.00
_cell.angle_beta   90.00
_cell.angle_gamma   90.00
#
_symmetry.space_group_name_H-M   'P 1'
#
loop_
_entity.id
_entity.type
_entity.pdbx_description
1 polymer ?
#
loop_
_entity_poly.entity_id
_entity_poly.type
_entity_poly.pdbx_seq_one_letter_code
_entity_poly.pdbx_strand_id
1 'polypeptide(L)'
;MKHMQNPAISLKPATKADEPRLSQLLSDYQSELLPYSGHSEADIATYKYLPHYFTDPERTAYFILVGHEVAGFVLVNTHTLVEPHAHAIAEFYIAPAFRRGGVGAQVAAQTFAQFPGKWEVAQMATNQSAIQFWRSVIH
;
A
#
# COMPACT_ATOMS: atom_id res chain seq x y z
N MET A 1 1.74 36.39 -7.64
CA MET A 1 1.82 35.13 -8.39
C MET A 1 1.51 33.95 -7.49
N LYS A 2 0.61 33.14 -7.93
CA LYS A 2 0.28 31.95 -7.16
C LYS A 2 1.27 30.83 -7.43
N HIS A 3 1.83 30.31 -6.40
CA HIS A 3 2.71 29.15 -6.52
C HIS A 3 1.89 27.88 -6.66
N MET A 4 2.32 27.05 -7.58
CA MET A 4 1.78 25.71 -7.70
C MET A 4 2.31 24.89 -6.56
N GLN A 5 1.46 24.61 -5.60
CA GLN A 5 1.84 23.75 -4.50
C GLN A 5 1.47 22.31 -4.83
N ASN A 6 2.32 21.40 -4.42
CA ASN A 6 1.98 20.00 -4.54
C ASN A 6 0.78 19.70 -3.66
N PRO A 7 -0.19 18.92 -4.15
CA PRO A 7 -1.30 18.51 -3.30
C PRO A 7 -0.81 17.81 -2.06
N ALA A 8 -1.53 18.01 -0.97
CA ALA A 8 -1.18 17.32 0.28
C ALA A 8 -1.37 15.82 0.11
N ILE A 9 -0.42 15.08 0.65
CA ILE A 9 -0.46 13.61 0.65
C ILE A 9 -0.82 13.17 2.07
N SER A 10 -1.83 12.31 2.17
CA SER A 10 -2.29 11.84 3.48
C SER A 10 -2.77 10.40 3.41
N LEU A 11 -2.86 9.79 4.59
CA LEU A 11 -3.45 8.47 4.76
C LEU A 11 -4.81 8.63 5.40
N LYS A 12 -5.81 7.99 4.82
CA LYS A 12 -7.17 8.00 5.35
C LYS A 12 -7.57 6.57 5.71
N PRO A 13 -7.89 6.28 6.98
CA PRO A 13 -8.34 4.94 7.34
C PRO A 13 -9.57 4.55 6.52
N ALA A 14 -9.55 3.35 5.96
CA ALA A 14 -10.68 2.82 5.22
C ALA A 14 -11.66 2.19 6.21
N THR A 15 -12.95 2.35 5.93
CA THR A 15 -14.01 1.74 6.73
C THR A 15 -14.66 0.60 5.96
N LYS A 16 -15.50 -0.16 6.64
CA LYS A 16 -16.23 -1.26 6.01
C LYS A 16 -17.01 -0.78 4.77
N ALA A 17 -17.56 0.42 4.83
CA ALA A 17 -18.31 1.00 3.70
C ALA A 17 -17.41 1.23 2.48
N ASP A 18 -16.11 1.34 2.67
CA ASP A 18 -15.14 1.57 1.60
C ASP A 18 -14.67 0.27 0.95
N GLU A 19 -15.12 -0.87 1.43
CA GLU A 19 -14.64 -2.17 0.94
C GLU A 19 -14.74 -2.34 -0.58
N PRO A 20 -15.86 -1.97 -1.24
CA PRO A 20 -15.94 -2.10 -2.69
C PRO A 20 -14.89 -1.27 -3.43
N ARG A 21 -14.63 -0.06 -2.97
CA ARG A 21 -13.60 0.80 -3.58
C ARG A 21 -12.22 0.22 -3.39
N LEU A 22 -11.93 -0.25 -2.18
CA LEU A 22 -10.64 -0.86 -1.87
C LEU A 22 -10.44 -2.14 -2.66
N SER A 23 -11.50 -2.94 -2.82
CA SER A 23 -11.45 -4.17 -3.62
C SER A 23 -11.08 -3.87 -5.07
N GLN A 24 -11.62 -2.79 -5.64
CA GLN A 24 -11.30 -2.40 -7.01
C GLN A 24 -9.82 -2.02 -7.13
N LEU A 25 -9.30 -1.26 -6.19
CA LEU A 25 -7.89 -0.88 -6.19
C LEU A 25 -6.98 -2.11 -6.03
N LEU A 26 -7.38 -3.07 -5.22
CA LEU A 26 -6.64 -4.31 -5.07
C LEU A 26 -6.61 -5.10 -6.37
N SER A 27 -7.72 -5.12 -7.11
CA SER A 27 -7.78 -5.78 -8.40
C SER A 27 -6.81 -5.11 -9.39
N ASP A 28 -6.78 -3.78 -9.42
CA ASP A 28 -5.85 -3.04 -10.28
C ASP A 28 -4.40 -3.35 -9.91
N TYR A 29 -4.11 -3.39 -8.62
CA TYR A 29 -2.78 -3.72 -8.11
C TYR A 29 -2.36 -5.13 -8.51
N GLN A 30 -3.25 -6.11 -8.35
CA GLN A 30 -2.95 -7.50 -8.70
C GLN A 30 -2.73 -7.67 -10.19
N SER A 31 -3.49 -6.94 -11.01
CA SER A 31 -3.28 -6.95 -12.46
C SER A 31 -1.89 -6.46 -12.83
N GLU A 32 -1.42 -5.42 -12.16
CA GLU A 32 -0.09 -4.89 -12.41
C GLU A 32 1.01 -5.86 -11.97
N LEU A 33 0.75 -6.69 -10.97
CA LEU A 33 1.73 -7.66 -10.47
C LEU A 33 1.79 -8.95 -11.29
N LEU A 34 0.85 -9.19 -12.21
CA LEU A 34 0.82 -10.42 -13.00
C LEU A 34 2.16 -10.79 -13.64
N PRO A 35 2.90 -9.84 -14.24
CA PRO A 35 4.18 -10.19 -14.87
C PRO A 35 5.21 -10.75 -13.88
N TYR A 36 5.05 -10.47 -12.59
CA TYR A 36 6.01 -10.88 -11.56
C TYR A 36 5.55 -12.09 -10.75
N SER A 37 4.23 -12.36 -10.73
CA SER A 37 3.67 -13.34 -9.80
C SER A 37 3.61 -14.76 -10.34
N GLY A 38 3.65 -14.92 -11.66
CA GLY A 38 3.47 -16.22 -12.28
C GLY A 38 2.02 -16.66 -12.36
N HIS A 39 1.08 -15.83 -11.92
CA HIS A 39 -0.34 -16.12 -12.01
C HIS A 39 -0.92 -15.61 -13.33
N SER A 40 -2.11 -16.05 -13.67
CA SER A 40 -2.85 -15.56 -14.84
C SER A 40 -3.93 -14.59 -14.39
N GLU A 41 -4.56 -13.91 -15.38
CA GLU A 41 -5.69 -13.02 -15.05
C GLU A 41 -6.82 -13.77 -14.34
N ALA A 42 -6.99 -15.05 -14.65
CA ALA A 42 -8.02 -15.85 -14.00
C ALA A 42 -7.77 -16.02 -12.50
N ASP A 43 -6.54 -15.81 -12.05
CA ASP A 43 -6.19 -15.93 -10.65
C ASP A 43 -6.43 -14.62 -9.89
N ILE A 44 -6.77 -13.55 -10.58
CA ILE A 44 -7.10 -12.28 -9.92
C ILE A 44 -8.52 -12.41 -9.39
N ALA A 45 -8.61 -12.81 -8.14
CA ALA A 45 -9.88 -12.99 -7.48
C ALA A 45 -10.02 -11.95 -6.38
N THR A 46 -11.13 -12.02 -5.65
CA THR A 46 -11.30 -11.22 -4.46
C THR A 46 -10.16 -11.51 -3.48
N TYR A 47 -9.53 -10.47 -2.99
CA TYR A 47 -8.47 -10.60 -2.00
C TYR A 47 -9.07 -11.18 -0.72
N LYS A 48 -8.71 -12.43 -0.39
CA LYS A 48 -9.42 -13.18 0.65
C LYS A 48 -9.26 -12.60 2.05
N TYR A 49 -8.21 -11.83 2.29
CA TYR A 49 -7.97 -11.23 3.60
C TYR A 49 -8.61 -9.86 3.76
N LEU A 50 -9.20 -9.30 2.71
CA LEU A 50 -9.75 -7.95 2.76
C LEU A 50 -10.75 -7.74 3.89
N PRO A 51 -11.74 -8.64 4.10
CA PRO A 51 -12.70 -8.43 5.17
C PRO A 51 -12.06 -8.33 6.56
N HIS A 52 -10.92 -8.99 6.75
CA HIS A 52 -10.24 -8.97 8.05
C HIS A 52 -9.66 -7.59 8.38
N TYR A 53 -9.42 -6.75 7.38
CA TYR A 53 -8.89 -5.41 7.61
C TYR A 53 -9.91 -4.47 8.24
N PHE A 54 -11.17 -4.90 8.34
CA PHE A 54 -12.23 -4.12 8.97
C PHE A 54 -12.69 -4.71 10.32
N THR A 55 -12.19 -5.88 10.68
CA THR A 55 -12.60 -6.58 11.90
C THR A 55 -11.45 -6.97 12.81
N ASP A 56 -10.26 -7.17 12.26
CA ASP A 56 -9.09 -7.62 13.02
C ASP A 56 -8.31 -6.38 13.49
N PRO A 57 -8.14 -6.18 14.81
CA PRO A 57 -7.41 -5.00 15.31
C PRO A 57 -5.93 -4.99 14.93
N GLU A 58 -5.38 -6.13 14.48
CA GLU A 58 -3.99 -6.19 14.02
C GLU A 58 -3.82 -5.91 12.54
N ARG A 59 -4.88 -5.53 11.86
CA ARG A 59 -4.87 -5.20 10.44
C ARG A 59 -5.49 -3.84 10.23
N THR A 60 -4.84 -3.01 9.43
CA THR A 60 -5.32 -1.66 9.14
C THR A 60 -5.20 -1.38 7.66
N ALA A 61 -6.24 -0.84 7.08
CA ALA A 61 -6.26 -0.42 5.68
C ALA A 61 -6.34 1.09 5.60
N TYR A 62 -5.51 1.68 4.74
CA TYR A 62 -5.54 3.11 4.48
C TYR A 62 -5.72 3.36 3.00
N PHE A 63 -6.52 4.37 2.66
CA PHE A 63 -6.42 4.99 1.35
C PHE A 63 -5.28 6.00 1.36
N ILE A 64 -4.59 6.09 0.24
CA ILE A 64 -3.62 7.15 -0.01
C ILE A 64 -4.36 8.26 -0.73
N LEU A 65 -4.35 9.46 -0.17
CA LEU A 65 -4.97 10.62 -0.79
C LEU A 65 -3.90 11.58 -1.29
N VAL A 66 -4.07 12.06 -2.51
CA VAL A 66 -3.31 13.17 -3.05
C VAL A 66 -4.32 14.29 -3.26
N GLY A 67 -4.28 15.30 -2.39
CA GLY A 67 -5.37 16.24 -2.28
C GLY A 67 -6.63 15.53 -1.81
N HIS A 68 -7.68 15.57 -2.63
CA HIS A 68 -8.94 14.89 -2.35
C HIS A 68 -9.13 13.60 -3.17
N GLU A 69 -8.15 13.26 -3.99
CA GLU A 69 -8.26 12.10 -4.87
C GLU A 69 -7.63 10.87 -4.23
N VAL A 70 -8.30 9.73 -4.41
CA VAL A 70 -7.75 8.45 -3.97
C VAL A 70 -6.69 8.01 -4.97
N ALA A 71 -5.45 7.96 -4.51
CA ALA A 71 -4.31 7.61 -5.35
C ALA A 71 -3.88 6.16 -5.19
N GLY A 72 -4.32 5.48 -4.14
CA GLY A 72 -3.91 4.11 -3.89
C GLY A 72 -4.30 3.66 -2.50
N PHE A 73 -3.58 2.66 -1.99
CA PHE A 73 -3.86 2.11 -0.67
C PHE A 73 -2.61 1.54 -0.02
N VAL A 74 -2.66 1.37 1.29
CA VAL A 74 -1.67 0.64 2.07
C VAL A 74 -2.40 -0.31 2.99
N LEU A 75 -2.00 -1.57 3.01
CA LEU A 75 -2.49 -2.55 3.97
C LEU A 75 -1.36 -2.87 4.94
N VAL A 76 -1.64 -2.71 6.22
CA VAL A 76 -0.67 -2.93 7.29
C VAL A 76 -1.18 -4.04 8.20
N ASN A 77 -0.29 -4.93 8.62
CA ASN A 77 -0.64 -5.94 9.61
C ASN A 77 0.55 -6.24 10.52
N THR A 78 0.37 -7.18 11.45
CA THR A 78 1.43 -7.63 12.35
C THR A 78 1.84 -9.07 12.07
N HIS A 79 1.44 -9.62 10.93
CA HIS A 79 1.75 -11.00 10.55
C HIS A 79 3.09 -11.06 9.82
N THR A 80 4.17 -10.85 10.58
CA THR A 80 5.51 -10.80 10.01
C THR A 80 6.09 -12.19 9.86
N LEU A 81 7.03 -12.33 8.93
CA LEU A 81 7.66 -13.61 8.64
C LEU A 81 8.96 -13.80 9.40
N VAL A 82 9.69 -12.73 9.65
CA VAL A 82 11.03 -12.79 10.21
C VAL A 82 11.12 -12.05 11.54
N GLU A 83 10.63 -10.83 11.59
CA GLU A 83 10.82 -9.93 12.73
C GLU A 83 9.64 -10.01 13.68
N PRO A 84 9.80 -10.56 14.91
CA PRO A 84 8.69 -10.61 15.87
C PRO A 84 8.35 -9.21 16.38
N HIS A 85 7.09 -9.03 16.78
CA HIS A 85 6.61 -7.76 17.34
C HIS A 85 6.79 -6.57 16.42
N ALA A 86 6.73 -6.80 15.13
CA ALA A 86 6.87 -5.76 14.12
C ALA A 86 5.57 -5.59 13.36
N HIS A 87 5.46 -4.45 12.68
CA HIS A 87 4.40 -4.24 11.70
C HIS A 87 4.94 -4.57 10.31
N ALA A 88 4.06 -4.96 9.43
CA ALA A 88 4.42 -5.28 8.06
C ALA A 88 3.56 -4.48 7.09
N ILE A 89 4.18 -4.02 6.01
CA ILE A 89 3.41 -3.53 4.87
C ILE A 89 3.04 -4.77 4.05
N ALA A 90 1.76 -5.15 4.13
CA ALA A 90 1.27 -6.33 3.44
C ALA A 90 1.07 -6.04 1.96
N GLU A 91 0.47 -4.89 1.64
CA GLU A 91 0.26 -4.46 0.27
C GLU A 91 0.42 -2.95 0.19
N PHE A 92 0.94 -2.47 -0.91
CA PHE A 92 1.21 -1.05 -1.12
C PHE A 92 1.04 -0.74 -2.60
N TYR A 93 0.15 0.17 -2.93
CA TYR A 93 -0.14 0.49 -4.31
C TYR A 93 -0.41 1.97 -4.49
N ILE A 94 0.26 2.56 -5.46
CA ILE A 94 -0.02 3.92 -5.92
C ILE A 94 -0.34 3.80 -7.40
N ALA A 95 -1.51 4.30 -7.79
CA ALA A 95 -1.92 4.24 -9.19
C ALA A 95 -0.91 5.00 -10.06
N PRO A 96 -0.67 4.53 -11.30
CA PRO A 96 0.38 5.11 -12.14
C PRO A 96 0.33 6.62 -12.29
N ALA A 97 -0.87 7.19 -12.34
CA ALA A 97 -1.02 8.65 -12.52
C ALA A 97 -0.44 9.46 -11.36
N PHE A 98 -0.21 8.84 -10.21
CA PHE A 98 0.23 9.53 -8.99
C PHE A 98 1.65 9.17 -8.56
N ARG A 99 2.41 8.46 -9.37
CA ARG A 99 3.70 7.91 -8.95
C ARG A 99 4.88 8.87 -8.99
N ARG A 100 4.69 10.08 -9.47
CA ARG A 100 5.78 11.02 -9.61
C ARG A 100 5.85 11.96 -8.41
N GLY A 101 7.00 12.62 -8.25
CA GLY A 101 7.16 13.65 -7.24
C GLY A 101 7.38 13.13 -5.83
N GLY A 102 7.86 11.90 -5.68
CA GLY A 102 8.19 11.37 -4.36
C GLY A 102 6.99 10.95 -3.52
N VAL A 103 5.83 10.77 -4.15
CA VAL A 103 4.61 10.37 -3.43
C VAL A 103 4.83 9.07 -2.64
N GLY A 104 5.44 8.06 -3.28
CA GLY A 104 5.67 6.79 -2.62
C GLY A 104 6.51 6.91 -1.36
N ALA A 105 7.58 7.70 -1.42
CA ALA A 105 8.47 7.88 -0.26
C ALA A 105 7.74 8.61 0.89
N GLN A 106 6.93 9.62 0.57
CA GLN A 106 6.15 10.31 1.59
C GLN A 106 5.11 9.40 2.23
N VAL A 107 4.44 8.60 1.42
CA VAL A 107 3.45 7.64 1.93
C VAL A 107 4.10 6.61 2.83
N ALA A 108 5.25 6.07 2.42
CA ALA A 108 5.98 5.12 3.25
C ALA A 108 6.36 5.72 4.59
N ALA A 109 6.88 6.95 4.60
CA ALA A 109 7.25 7.63 5.84
C ALA A 109 6.03 7.85 6.75
N GLN A 110 4.91 8.28 6.17
CA GLN A 110 3.69 8.48 6.95
C GLN A 110 3.16 7.16 7.51
N THR A 111 3.27 6.08 6.75
CA THR A 111 2.83 4.76 7.19
C THR A 111 3.67 4.30 8.39
N PHE A 112 4.98 4.41 8.28
CA PHE A 112 5.87 4.02 9.37
C PHE A 112 5.61 4.85 10.64
N ALA A 113 5.24 6.11 10.47
CA ALA A 113 4.96 6.98 11.62
C ALA A 113 3.67 6.60 12.35
N GLN A 114 2.73 5.92 11.69
CA GLN A 114 1.48 5.49 12.33
C GLN A 114 1.71 4.44 13.41
N PHE A 115 2.73 3.61 13.24
CA PHE A 115 3.02 2.52 14.17
C PHE A 115 4.52 2.50 14.45
N PRO A 116 4.99 3.30 15.42
CA PRO A 116 6.41 3.34 15.74
C PRO A 116 6.94 1.97 16.15
N GLY A 117 8.19 1.71 15.81
CA GLY A 117 8.85 0.46 16.13
C GLY A 117 9.40 -0.23 14.90
N LYS A 118 9.50 -1.54 14.96
CA LYS A 118 10.10 -2.33 13.89
C LYS A 118 9.11 -2.58 12.76
N TRP A 119 9.64 -2.63 11.54
CA TRP A 119 8.86 -2.89 10.34
C TRP A 119 9.52 -3.96 9.48
N GLU A 120 8.68 -4.70 8.79
CA GLU A 120 9.11 -5.70 7.82
C GLU A 120 8.42 -5.39 6.50
N VAL A 121 9.19 -5.32 5.42
CA VAL A 121 8.66 -5.11 4.08
C VAL A 121 9.23 -6.18 3.16
N ALA A 122 8.37 -6.87 2.45
CA ALA A 122 8.76 -7.90 1.51
C ALA A 122 8.23 -7.57 0.12
N GLN A 123 8.96 -7.99 -0.91
CA GLN A 123 8.54 -7.86 -2.29
C GLN A 123 8.99 -9.08 -3.06
N MET A 124 8.32 -9.36 -4.18
CA MET A 124 8.71 -10.49 -5.02
C MET A 124 10.12 -10.26 -5.59
N ALA A 125 10.92 -11.31 -5.59
CA ALA A 125 12.32 -11.22 -6.04
C ALA A 125 12.44 -10.76 -7.50
N THR A 126 11.41 -11.02 -8.31
CA THR A 126 11.38 -10.62 -9.71
C THR A 126 10.98 -9.16 -9.92
N ASN A 127 10.47 -8.49 -8.89
CA ASN A 127 10.00 -7.12 -9.01
C ASN A 127 11.10 -6.13 -8.62
N GLN A 128 12.00 -5.86 -9.57
CA GLN A 128 13.17 -5.03 -9.33
C GLN A 128 12.80 -3.58 -8.98
N SER A 129 11.74 -3.05 -9.58
CA SER A 129 11.30 -1.69 -9.27
C SER A 129 10.89 -1.55 -7.80
N ALA A 130 10.15 -2.53 -7.29
CA ALA A 130 9.74 -2.52 -5.89
C ALA A 130 10.94 -2.66 -4.96
N ILE A 131 11.88 -3.54 -5.31
CA ILE A 131 13.09 -3.74 -4.52
C ILE A 131 13.88 -2.43 -4.42
N GLN A 132 14.07 -1.75 -5.55
CA GLN A 132 14.80 -0.48 -5.57
C GLN A 132 14.08 0.59 -4.77
N PHE A 133 12.75 0.66 -4.91
CA PHE A 133 11.96 1.62 -4.16
C PHE A 133 12.14 1.44 -2.64
N TRP A 134 11.93 0.21 -2.15
CA TRP A 134 12.01 -0.03 -0.71
C TRP A 134 13.43 0.16 -0.18
N ARG A 135 14.45 -0.20 -0.95
CA ARG A 135 15.82 0.07 -0.54
C ARG A 135 16.08 1.57 -0.38
N SER A 136 15.45 2.39 -1.21
CA SER A 136 15.67 3.84 -1.17
C SER A 136 14.99 4.49 0.02
N VAL A 137 13.91 3.93 0.54
CA VAL A 137 13.12 4.57 1.62
C VAL A 137 13.37 3.98 3.00
N ILE A 138 14.01 2.81 3.09
CA ILE A 138 14.23 2.16 4.39
C ILE A 138 15.50 2.64 5.07
N HIS A 139 16.43 3.22 4.36
CA HIS A 139 17.69 3.68 4.92
C HIS A 139 17.57 4.92 5.76
#